data_3159736be5a4924fe7645e3e091ec786
#
_entry.id   3159736be5a4924fe7645e3e091ec786
#
_cell.length_a   1.000
_cell.length_b   1.000
_cell.length_c   1.000
_cell.angle_alpha   90.00
_cell.angle_beta   90.00
_cell.angle_gamma   90.00
#
_symmetry.space_group_name_H-M   'P 1'
#
loop_
_entity.id
_entity.type
_entity.pdbx_description
1 polymer ?
#
loop_
_entity_poly.entity_id
_entity_poly.type
_entity_poly.pdbx_seq_one_letter_code
_entity_poly.pdbx_strand_id
1 'polypeptide(L)'
;QIYAMQLTAEEVLMQKLLPAAGEAGGMDISLDVEYSERENLAQMRFSYGGADYHPFGTKEDLSGRMIKGMSREIEHIFADECNHLTISI
;
A
#
# COMPACT_ATOMS: atom_id res chain seq x y z
N GLN A 1 3.98 3.49 16.22
CA GLN A 1 3.63 4.06 14.89
C GLN A 1 4.70 3.80 13.86
N ILE A 2 5.94 4.17 14.17
CA ILE A 2 7.05 3.98 13.22
C ILE A 2 7.23 2.51 12.89
N TYR A 3 7.15 1.65 13.87
CA TYR A 3 7.26 0.21 13.66
C TYR A 3 6.12 -0.32 12.77
N ALA A 4 4.89 0.10 13.04
CA ALA A 4 3.73 -0.31 12.25
C ALA A 4 3.83 0.18 10.81
N MET A 5 4.31 1.41 10.59
CA MET A 5 4.55 1.96 9.25
C MET A 5 5.59 1.14 8.50
N GLN A 6 6.69 0.84 9.15
CA GLN A 6 7.79 0.09 8.55
C GLN A 6 7.33 -1.31 8.16
N LEU A 7 6.64 -1.99 9.05
CA LEU A 7 6.13 -3.34 8.78
C LEU A 7 5.09 -3.33 7.66
N THR A 8 4.18 -2.36 7.66
CA THR A 8 3.18 -2.21 6.62
C THR A 8 3.83 -1.96 5.27
N ALA A 9 4.81 -1.05 5.21
CA ALA A 9 5.51 -0.75 3.97
C ALA A 9 6.21 -1.98 3.41
N GLU A 10 6.90 -2.74 4.25
CA GLU A 10 7.57 -3.97 3.85
C GLU A 10 6.58 -4.99 3.29
N GLU A 11 5.47 -5.21 3.98
CA GLU A 11 4.46 -6.18 3.54
C GLU A 11 3.84 -5.78 2.21
N VAL A 12 3.47 -4.51 2.05
CA VAL A 12 2.89 -4.03 0.79
C VAL A 12 3.89 -4.19 -0.35
N LEU A 13 5.12 -3.74 -0.16
CA LEU A 13 6.13 -3.81 -1.21
C LEU A 13 6.51 -5.25 -1.53
N MET A 14 6.87 -6.03 -0.52
CA MET A 14 7.43 -7.36 -0.73
C MET A 14 6.38 -8.41 -1.09
N GLN A 15 5.19 -8.33 -0.51
CA GLN A 15 4.18 -9.37 -0.68
C GLN A 15 3.14 -9.05 -1.74
N LYS A 16 2.96 -7.78 -2.08
CA LYS A 16 1.90 -7.35 -2.99
C LYS A 16 2.43 -6.71 -4.27
N LEU A 17 3.23 -5.66 -4.14
CA LEU A 17 3.62 -4.86 -5.30
C LEU A 17 4.76 -5.47 -6.11
N LEU A 18 5.81 -5.95 -5.47
CA LEU A 18 6.92 -6.56 -6.20
C LEU A 18 6.51 -7.83 -6.96
N PRO A 19 5.71 -8.73 -6.39
CA PRO A 19 5.21 -9.87 -7.17
C PRO A 19 4.38 -9.43 -8.38
N ALA A 20 3.51 -8.44 -8.21
CA ALA A 20 2.71 -7.91 -9.32
C ALA A 20 3.59 -7.26 -10.39
N ALA A 21 4.63 -6.53 -9.98
CA ALA A 21 5.58 -5.92 -10.90
C ALA A 21 6.33 -6.98 -11.71
N GLY A 22 6.71 -8.07 -11.06
CA GLY A 22 7.38 -9.19 -11.73
C GLY A 22 6.50 -9.81 -12.81
N GLU A 23 5.24 -10.03 -12.53
CA GLU A 23 4.28 -10.57 -13.49
C GLU A 23 4.01 -9.62 -14.65
N ALA A 24 3.99 -8.32 -14.38
CA ALA A 24 3.73 -7.29 -15.38
C ALA A 24 4.95 -6.93 -16.22
N GLY A 25 6.10 -7.52 -15.94
CA GLY A 25 7.34 -7.18 -16.64
C GLY A 25 8.03 -5.93 -16.11
N GLY A 26 7.61 -5.45 -14.96
CA GLY A 26 8.15 -4.27 -14.31
C GLY A 26 7.09 -3.21 -14.08
N MET A 27 7.30 -2.40 -13.06
CA MET A 27 6.37 -1.33 -12.71
C MET A 27 7.14 -0.31 -11.88
N ASP A 28 6.87 0.98 -12.14
CA ASP A 28 7.43 2.05 -11.32
C ASP A 28 6.60 2.19 -10.06
N ILE A 29 7.25 2.11 -8.91
CA ILE A 29 6.58 2.22 -7.62
C ILE A 29 7.19 3.39 -6.86
N SER A 30 6.35 4.31 -6.40
CA SER A 30 6.77 5.38 -5.50
C SER A 30 6.03 5.30 -4.19
N LEU A 31 6.68 5.71 -3.12
CA LEU A 31 6.12 5.72 -1.79
C LEU A 31 6.36 7.08 -1.15
N ASP A 32 5.28 7.72 -0.73
CA ASP A 32 5.32 8.94 0.06
C ASP A 32 4.78 8.64 1.45
N VAL A 33 5.49 9.14 2.46
CA VAL A 33 5.09 8.95 3.85
C VAL A 33 4.87 10.30 4.49
N GLU A 34 3.76 10.44 5.19
CA GLU A 34 3.42 11.66 5.91
C GLU A 34 3.01 11.29 7.33
N TYR A 35 3.56 11.99 8.31
CA TYR A 35 3.28 11.75 9.71
C TYR A 35 2.88 13.04 10.40
N SER A 36 1.77 13.00 11.13
CA SER A 36 1.31 14.13 11.93
C SER A 36 1.30 13.74 13.41
N GLU A 37 2.21 14.33 14.18
CA GLU A 37 2.25 14.12 15.63
C GLU A 37 0.98 14.65 16.29
N ARG A 38 0.49 15.76 15.79
CA ARG A 38 -0.69 16.43 16.33
C ARG A 38 -1.92 15.55 16.28
N GLU A 39 -2.09 14.82 15.18
CA GLU A 39 -3.23 13.95 14.97
C GLU A 39 -2.92 12.50 15.30
N ASN A 40 -1.67 12.22 15.61
CA ASN A 40 -1.15 10.86 15.80
C ASN A 40 -1.55 9.99 14.62
N LEU A 41 -1.34 10.50 13.42
CA LEU A 41 -1.73 9.88 12.17
C LEU A 41 -0.53 9.72 11.26
N ALA A 42 -0.35 8.54 10.73
CA ALA A 42 0.64 8.25 9.71
C ALA A 42 -0.06 7.80 8.44
N GLN A 43 0.33 8.36 7.31
CA GLN A 43 -0.19 7.96 6.01
C GLN A 43 0.93 7.53 5.10
N MET A 44 0.70 6.45 4.39
CA MET A 44 1.60 5.97 3.34
C MET A 44 0.85 5.94 2.04
N ARG A 45 1.41 6.59 1.01
CA ARG A 45 0.81 6.62 -0.33
C ARG A 45 1.74 5.90 -1.28
N PHE A 46 1.24 4.81 -1.84
CA PHE A 46 1.95 4.05 -2.86
C PHE A 46 1.35 4.41 -4.20
N SER A 47 2.21 4.76 -5.16
CA SER A 47 1.78 5.01 -6.53
C SER A 47 2.49 4.01 -7.43
N TYR A 48 1.74 3.33 -8.27
CA TYR A 48 2.31 2.32 -9.16
C TYR A 48 1.53 2.26 -10.47
N GLY A 49 2.25 2.04 -11.55
CA GLY A 49 1.68 1.97 -12.87
C GLY A 49 1.07 0.62 -13.19
N GLY A 50 0.73 0.41 -14.46
CA GLY A 50 0.16 -0.83 -14.95
C GLY A 50 -1.36 -0.85 -14.88
N ALA A 51 -1.94 -2.04 -14.91
CA ALA A 51 -3.38 -2.20 -14.85
C ALA A 51 -3.91 -1.86 -13.45
N ASP A 52 -5.21 -1.58 -13.39
CA ASP A 52 -5.90 -1.36 -12.11
C ASP A 52 -5.69 -2.56 -11.19
N TYR A 53 -5.01 -2.34 -10.08
CA TYR A 53 -4.68 -3.42 -9.15
C TYR A 53 -4.81 -2.95 -7.71
N HIS A 54 -5.82 -3.46 -7.01
CA HIS A 54 -6.01 -3.22 -5.59
C HIS A 54 -5.44 -4.43 -4.81
N PRO A 55 -4.32 -4.26 -4.10
CA PRO A 55 -3.65 -5.38 -3.43
C PRO A 55 -4.51 -6.13 -2.40
N PHE A 56 -5.50 -5.47 -1.84
CA PHE A 56 -6.36 -6.01 -0.80
C PHE A 56 -7.80 -6.18 -1.25
N GLY A 57 -8.06 -6.11 -2.55
CA GLY A 57 -9.42 -6.02 -3.07
C GLY A 57 -10.13 -7.34 -3.29
N THR A 58 -9.42 -8.38 -3.69
CA THR A 58 -10.06 -9.61 -4.18
C THR A 58 -9.78 -10.86 -3.37
N LYS A 59 -8.61 -10.98 -2.78
CA LYS A 59 -8.25 -12.14 -1.96
C LYS A 59 -7.79 -11.70 -0.61
N GLU A 60 -8.33 -12.35 0.40
CA GLU A 60 -7.88 -12.12 1.76
C GLU A 60 -6.85 -13.19 2.11
N ASP A 61 -5.61 -12.78 2.30
CA ASP A 61 -4.53 -13.64 2.75
C ASP A 61 -4.03 -13.16 4.09
N LEU A 62 -3.04 -13.85 4.65
CA LEU A 62 -2.51 -13.50 5.96
C LEU A 62 -1.90 -12.10 5.97
N SER A 63 -1.16 -11.75 4.94
CA SER A 63 -0.56 -10.43 4.79
C SER A 63 -1.62 -9.32 4.75
N GLY A 64 -2.67 -9.51 3.96
CA GLY A 64 -3.77 -8.56 3.87
C GLY A 64 -4.50 -8.37 5.18
N ARG A 65 -4.77 -9.45 5.90
CA ARG A 65 -5.42 -9.38 7.20
C ARG A 65 -4.58 -8.63 8.22
N MET A 66 -3.27 -8.87 8.22
CA MET A 66 -2.36 -8.22 9.13
C MET A 66 -2.34 -6.71 8.90
N ILE A 67 -2.25 -6.29 7.64
CA ILE A 67 -2.22 -4.87 7.29
C ILE A 67 -3.56 -4.21 7.61
N LYS A 68 -4.67 -4.85 7.29
CA LYS A 68 -6.00 -4.33 7.64
C LYS A 68 -6.17 -4.17 9.14
N GLY A 69 -5.62 -5.10 9.92
CA GLY A 69 -5.68 -5.03 11.37
C GLY A 69 -4.86 -3.91 11.98
N MET A 70 -3.78 -3.48 11.31
CA MET A 70 -2.93 -2.40 11.78
C MET A 70 -3.34 -1.03 11.24
N SER A 71 -4.23 -0.98 10.26
CA SER A 71 -4.55 0.24 9.54
C SER A 71 -5.90 0.79 9.96
N ARG A 72 -6.01 2.12 10.03
CA ARG A 72 -7.28 2.79 10.27
C ARG A 72 -8.11 2.81 8.99
N GLU A 73 -7.44 2.98 7.86
CA GLU A 73 -8.12 3.12 6.58
C GLU A 73 -7.18 2.67 5.46
N ILE A 74 -7.75 2.00 4.48
CA ILE A 74 -7.05 1.62 3.25
C ILE A 74 -7.92 2.07 2.10
N GLU A 75 -7.36 2.89 1.19
CA GLU A 75 -8.07 3.41 0.05
C GLU A 75 -7.26 3.17 -1.23
N HIS A 76 -7.94 2.77 -2.28
CA HIS A 76 -7.32 2.57 -3.59
C HIS A 76 -8.10 3.33 -4.65
N ILE A 77 -7.39 4.09 -5.48
CA ILE A 77 -7.95 4.82 -6.60
C ILE A 77 -7.09 4.53 -7.82
N PHE A 78 -7.72 4.21 -8.94
CA PHE A 78 -7.04 4.09 -10.22
C PHE A 78 -7.48 5.25 -11.11
N ALA A 79 -6.54 6.10 -11.48
CA ALA A 79 -6.79 7.28 -12.29
C ALA A 79 -5.57 7.60 -13.15
N ASP A 80 -5.81 8.06 -14.38
CA ASP A 80 -4.73 8.45 -15.31
C ASP A 80 -3.69 7.35 -15.50
N GLU A 81 -4.18 6.11 -15.62
CA GLU A 81 -3.34 4.91 -15.79
C GLU A 81 -2.37 4.68 -14.64
N CYS A 82 -2.68 5.20 -13.46
CA CYS A 82 -1.86 5.05 -12.27
C CYS A 82 -2.70 4.63 -11.08
N ASN A 83 -2.17 3.70 -10.32
CA ASN A 83 -2.79 3.25 -9.07
C ASN A 83 -2.29 4.09 -7.91
N HIS A 84 -3.19 4.49 -7.04
CA HIS A 84 -2.87 5.23 -5.83
C HIS A 84 -3.45 4.49 -4.64
N LEU A 85 -2.59 3.92 -3.83
CA LEU A 85 -2.98 3.18 -2.62
C LEU A 85 -2.57 4.01 -1.40
N THR A 86 -3.54 4.37 -0.57
CA THR A 86 -3.30 5.13 0.65
C THR A 86 -3.63 4.27 1.85
N ILE A 87 -2.69 4.14 2.76
CA ILE A 87 -2.87 3.40 4.01
C ILE A 87 -2.63 4.35 5.17
N SER A 88 -3.62 4.48 6.02
CA SER A 88 -3.55 5.32 7.23
C SER A 88 -3.42 4.43 8.46
N ILE A 89 -2.45 4.72 9.29
CA ILE A 89 -2.16 3.95 10.50
C ILE A 89 -2.48 4.73 11.76
#